data_188502db737de9298bb847e6e92b083e
#
_entry.id   188502db737de9298bb847e6e92b083e
#
_cell.length_a   1.000
_cell.length_b   1.000
_cell.length_c   1.000
_cell.angle_alpha   90.00
_cell.angle_beta   90.00
_cell.angle_gamma   90.00
#
_symmetry.space_group_name_H-M   'P 1'
#
loop_
_entity.id
_entity.type
_entity.pdbx_description
1 polymer ?
#
loop_
_entity_poly.entity_id
_entity_poly.type
_entity_poly.pdbx_seq_one_letter_code
_entity_poly.pdbx_strand_id
1 'polypeptide(L)'
;MRILLKLYSFLITSILIANEGSISGLVQDSSNPLYGANVFLVGTSMGSTTDSSGSYQIVGIPVGKYTLQADYIGYESVRIDLYISERDEASEEL
;
A
#
# COMPACT_ATOMS: atom_id res chain seq x y z
N MET A 1 24.52 24.31 -22.60
CA MET A 1 23.07 24.53 -22.61
C MET A 1 22.28 23.24 -22.59
N ARG A 2 22.53 22.33 -23.54
CA ARG A 2 21.78 21.08 -23.61
C ARG A 2 21.99 20.18 -22.40
N ILE A 3 23.21 20.18 -21.87
CA ILE A 3 23.55 19.37 -20.70
C ILE A 3 22.78 19.86 -19.47
N LEU A 4 22.65 21.19 -19.33
CA LEU A 4 21.88 21.75 -18.22
C LEU A 4 20.41 21.35 -18.26
N LEU A 5 19.83 21.31 -19.46
CA LEU A 5 18.44 20.90 -19.61
C LEU A 5 18.24 19.44 -19.18
N LYS A 6 19.20 18.58 -19.51
CA LYS A 6 19.12 17.18 -19.10
C LYS A 6 19.18 17.02 -17.60
N LEU A 7 20.08 17.75 -16.93
CA LEU A 7 20.20 17.72 -15.48
C LEU A 7 18.91 18.21 -14.81
N TYR A 8 18.33 19.24 -15.36
CA TYR A 8 17.11 19.80 -14.83
C TYR A 8 15.97 18.79 -14.90
N SER A 9 15.83 18.11 -16.02
CA SER A 9 14.83 17.08 -16.22
C SER A 9 14.99 15.93 -15.22
N PHE A 10 16.22 15.53 -14.96
CA PHE A 10 16.52 14.47 -14.00
C PHE A 10 16.11 14.86 -12.59
N LEU A 11 16.35 16.11 -12.19
CA LEU A 11 15.94 16.58 -10.87
C LEU A 11 14.43 16.55 -10.68
N ILE A 12 13.67 16.93 -11.72
CA ILE A 12 12.22 16.87 -11.66
C ILE A 12 11.74 15.45 -11.44
N THR A 13 12.34 14.49 -12.11
CA THR A 13 11.99 13.07 -11.95
C THR A 13 12.25 12.62 -10.52
N SER A 14 13.36 13.04 -9.91
CA SER A 14 13.68 12.67 -8.54
C SER A 14 12.66 13.22 -7.54
N ILE A 15 12.16 14.42 -7.76
CA ILE A 15 11.16 15.03 -6.90
C ILE A 15 9.86 14.22 -6.94
N LEU A 16 9.46 13.74 -8.11
CA LEU A 16 8.23 12.96 -8.25
C LEU A 16 8.29 11.64 -7.49
N ILE A 17 9.48 11.02 -7.39
CA ILE A 17 9.66 9.75 -6.67
C ILE A 17 9.46 9.92 -5.16
N ALA A 18 9.59 11.13 -4.63
CA ALA A 18 9.49 11.38 -3.19
C ALA A 18 8.05 11.35 -2.65
N ASN A 19 7.02 11.31 -3.53
CA ASN A 19 5.62 11.40 -3.11
C ASN A 19 5.00 10.01 -2.99
N GLU A 20 5.36 9.31 -1.91
CA GLU A 20 4.86 7.97 -1.65
C GLU A 20 4.50 7.80 -0.19
N GLY A 21 3.57 6.89 0.08
CA GLY A 21 3.20 6.53 1.43
C GLY A 21 3.22 5.01 1.62
N SER A 22 2.70 4.57 2.75
CA SER A 22 2.63 3.16 3.07
C SER A 22 1.38 2.85 3.87
N ILE A 23 0.99 1.57 3.89
CA ILE A 23 -0.12 1.05 4.70
C ILE A 23 0.40 -0.14 5.47
N SER A 24 0.06 -0.23 6.75
CA SER A 24 0.32 -1.41 7.55
C SER A 24 -0.90 -1.71 8.41
N GLY A 25 -1.05 -2.96 8.82
CA GLY A 25 -2.18 -3.34 9.65
C GLY A 25 -2.22 -4.82 9.94
N LEU A 26 -3.39 -5.27 10.38
CA LEU A 26 -3.62 -6.66 10.77
C LEU A 26 -4.86 -7.19 10.06
N VAL A 27 -4.81 -8.48 9.71
CA VAL A 27 -6.00 -9.21 9.24
C VAL A 27 -6.29 -10.30 10.25
N GLN A 28 -7.50 -10.29 10.80
CA GLN A 28 -7.88 -11.27 11.82
C GLN A 28 -9.39 -11.51 11.78
N ASP A 29 -9.80 -12.68 12.27
CA ASP A 29 -11.19 -12.93 12.53
C ASP A 29 -11.46 -12.59 14.01
N SER A 30 -12.63 -13.00 14.55
CA SER A 30 -13.00 -12.63 15.92
C SER A 30 -12.05 -13.20 16.98
N SER A 31 -11.27 -14.22 16.65
CA SER A 31 -10.46 -14.95 17.64
C SER A 31 -8.99 -15.02 17.29
N ASN A 32 -8.63 -15.02 16.03
CA ASN A 32 -7.26 -15.37 15.63
C ASN A 32 -6.77 -14.50 14.47
N PRO A 33 -5.45 -14.22 14.44
CA PRO A 33 -4.85 -13.62 13.26
C PRO A 33 -4.91 -14.60 12.08
N LEU A 34 -5.04 -14.06 10.88
CA LEU A 34 -5.11 -14.89 9.67
C LEU A 34 -3.78 -14.83 8.92
N TYR A 35 -3.12 -15.97 8.88
CA TYR A 35 -1.86 -16.13 8.18
C TYR A 35 -2.11 -16.44 6.71
N GLY A 36 -1.42 -15.71 5.83
CA GLY A 36 -1.52 -15.96 4.39
C GLY A 36 -2.69 -15.28 3.71
N ALA A 37 -3.31 -14.30 4.35
CA ALA A 37 -4.32 -13.50 3.70
C ALA A 37 -3.68 -12.60 2.65
N ASN A 38 -4.35 -12.40 1.53
CA ASN A 38 -3.87 -11.56 0.46
C ASN A 38 -4.44 -10.15 0.61
N VAL A 39 -3.58 -9.16 0.79
CA VAL A 39 -3.98 -7.76 0.99
C VAL A 39 -3.40 -6.94 -0.15
N PHE A 40 -4.24 -6.21 -0.87
CA PHE A 40 -3.78 -5.51 -2.06
C PHE A 40 -4.63 -4.28 -2.35
N LEU A 41 -4.06 -3.38 -3.15
CA LEU A 41 -4.76 -2.19 -3.64
C LEU A 41 -5.40 -2.52 -4.97
N VAL A 42 -6.73 -2.41 -5.02
CA VAL A 42 -7.53 -2.80 -6.19
C VAL A 42 -7.09 -2.02 -7.42
N GLY A 43 -6.92 -2.73 -8.53
CA GLY A 43 -6.51 -2.11 -9.79
C GLY A 43 -5.02 -1.85 -9.91
N THR A 44 -4.22 -2.29 -8.94
CA THR A 44 -2.77 -2.14 -8.98
C THR A 44 -2.10 -3.49 -8.77
N SER A 45 -0.78 -3.53 -8.94
CA SER A 45 0.01 -4.72 -8.64
C SER A 45 0.59 -4.67 -7.22
N MET A 46 0.20 -3.67 -6.42
CA MET A 46 0.74 -3.49 -5.07
C MET A 46 -0.05 -4.29 -4.06
N GLY A 47 0.64 -5.09 -3.28
CA GLY A 47 0.00 -5.92 -2.27
C GLY A 47 1.01 -6.61 -1.38
N SER A 48 0.48 -7.40 -0.44
CA SER A 48 1.27 -8.12 0.54
C SER A 48 0.47 -9.32 1.02
N THR A 49 1.17 -10.29 1.59
CA THR A 49 0.54 -11.45 2.23
C THR A 49 0.81 -11.35 3.72
N THR A 50 -0.19 -11.65 4.55
CA THR A 50 -0.04 -11.55 5.99
C THR A 50 0.90 -12.64 6.53
N ASP A 51 1.63 -12.29 7.60
CA ASP A 51 2.50 -13.22 8.30
C ASP A 51 1.72 -13.98 9.37
N SER A 52 2.44 -14.73 10.23
CA SER A 52 1.82 -15.58 11.25
C SER A 52 1.07 -14.79 12.32
N SER A 53 1.36 -13.51 12.48
CA SER A 53 0.61 -12.65 13.40
C SER A 53 -0.50 -11.87 12.69
N GLY A 54 -0.75 -12.16 11.42
CA GLY A 54 -1.77 -11.48 10.63
C GLY A 54 -1.34 -10.11 10.15
N SER A 55 -0.08 -9.76 10.29
CA SER A 55 0.43 -8.44 9.92
C SER A 55 0.73 -8.34 8.44
N TYR A 56 0.49 -7.16 7.89
CA TYR A 56 0.84 -6.85 6.50
C TYR A 56 1.40 -5.44 6.41
N GLN A 57 2.15 -5.18 5.35
CA GLN A 57 2.69 -3.85 5.05
C GLN A 57 2.82 -3.70 3.54
N ILE A 58 2.36 -2.57 3.02
CA ILE A 58 2.52 -2.19 1.62
C ILE A 58 3.22 -0.85 1.58
N VAL A 59 4.36 -0.78 0.90
CA VAL A 59 5.18 0.42 0.86
C VAL A 59 5.30 0.95 -0.56
N GLY A 60 5.78 2.19 -0.69
CA GLY A 60 6.03 2.77 -2.01
C GLY A 60 4.76 3.09 -2.77
N ILE A 61 3.69 3.48 -2.07
CA ILE A 61 2.39 3.73 -2.69
C ILE A 61 2.31 5.19 -3.13
N PRO A 62 2.14 5.47 -4.42
CA PRO A 62 1.95 6.85 -4.87
C PRO A 62 0.74 7.50 -4.20
N VAL A 63 0.83 8.80 -3.96
CA VAL A 63 -0.26 9.56 -3.37
C VAL A 63 -1.53 9.40 -4.21
N GLY A 64 -2.66 9.19 -3.55
CA GLY A 64 -3.93 9.05 -4.24
C GLY A 64 -4.98 8.31 -3.44
N LYS A 65 -6.12 8.11 -4.08
CA LYS A 65 -7.22 7.35 -3.50
C LYS A 65 -7.14 5.91 -3.95
N TYR A 66 -7.37 5.00 -3.01
CA TYR A 66 -7.29 3.56 -3.28
C TYR A 66 -8.39 2.82 -2.54
N THR A 67 -8.67 1.62 -3.02
CA THR A 67 -9.48 0.64 -2.28
C THR A 67 -8.56 -0.48 -1.86
N LEU A 68 -8.44 -0.69 -0.57
CA LEU A 68 -7.68 -1.80 0.00
C LEU A 68 -8.60 -3.01 0.12
N GLN A 69 -8.16 -4.16 -0.33
CA GLN A 69 -8.94 -5.40 -0.25
C GLN A 69 -8.13 -6.49 0.40
N ALA A 70 -8.78 -7.26 1.29
CA ALA A 70 -8.20 -8.44 1.90
C ALA A 70 -9.04 -9.65 1.54
N ASP A 71 -8.37 -10.70 1.07
CA ASP A 71 -9.00 -11.97 0.68
C ASP A 71 -8.37 -13.11 1.47
N TYR A 72 -9.23 -14.03 1.93
CA TYR A 72 -8.78 -15.24 2.60
C TYR A 72 -9.77 -16.35 2.30
N ILE A 73 -9.26 -17.55 2.06
CA ILE A 73 -10.10 -18.70 1.70
C ILE A 73 -11.15 -18.95 2.79
N GLY A 74 -12.41 -19.05 2.38
CA GLY A 74 -13.51 -19.32 3.30
C GLY A 74 -14.12 -18.09 3.95
N TYR A 75 -13.62 -16.90 3.63
CA TYR A 75 -14.11 -15.64 4.18
C TYR A 75 -14.54 -14.71 3.05
N GLU A 76 -15.47 -13.83 3.34
CA GLU A 76 -15.86 -12.79 2.41
C GLU A 76 -14.74 -11.75 2.32
N SER A 77 -14.55 -11.19 1.13
CA SER A 77 -13.57 -10.12 0.93
C SER A 77 -13.98 -8.88 1.72
N VAL A 78 -12.99 -8.21 2.29
CA VAL A 78 -13.17 -6.94 2.99
C VAL A 78 -12.55 -5.84 2.14
N ARG A 79 -13.26 -4.72 1.98
CA ARG A 79 -12.77 -3.57 1.21
C ARG A 79 -12.90 -2.30 2.02
N ILE A 80 -11.85 -1.47 1.96
CA ILE A 80 -11.80 -0.18 2.66
C ILE A 80 -11.27 0.87 1.68
N ASP A 81 -12.02 1.95 1.52
CA ASP A 81 -11.55 3.08 0.73
C ASP A 81 -10.68 3.98 1.61
N LEU A 82 -9.55 4.41 1.07
CA LEU A 82 -8.64 5.25 1.83
C LEU A 82 -7.85 6.18 0.91
N TYR A 83 -7.19 7.15 1.51
CA TYR A 83 -6.36 8.11 0.81
C TYR A 83 -4.94 8.03 1.35
N ILE A 84 -3.98 7.91 0.43
CA ILE A 84 -2.56 7.88 0.78
C ILE A 84 -1.99 9.27 0.54
N SER A 85 -1.45 9.88 1.59
CA SER A 85 -0.76 11.15 1.46
C SER A 85 0.74 10.97 1.53
N GLU A 86 1.42 12.04 1.15
CA GLU A 86 2.87 12.03 1.10
C GLU A 86 3.46 11.75 2.48
N ARG A 87 4.36 10.76 2.55
CA ARG A 87 5.07 10.37 3.77
C ARG A 87 4.19 9.90 4.91
N ASP A 88 2.92 9.68 4.64
CA ASP A 88 2.03 9.17 5.66
C ASP A 88 2.17 7.66 5.77
N GLU A 89 1.90 7.18 6.98
CA GLU A 89 1.77 5.76 7.22
C GLU A 89 0.36 5.53 7.76
N ALA A 90 -0.45 4.86 6.96
CA ALA A 90 -1.80 4.51 7.36
C ALA A 90 -1.80 3.13 8.00
N SER A 91 -2.63 2.93 9.02
CA SER A 91 -2.75 1.65 9.71
C SER A 91 -4.21 1.24 9.72
N GLU A 92 -4.49 0.07 9.16
CA GLU A 92 -5.85 -0.43 9.05
C GLU A 92 -5.93 -1.88 9.51
N GLU A 93 -6.89 -2.16 10.38
CA GLU A 93 -7.20 -3.49 10.85
C GLU A 93 -8.41 -4.01 10.07
N LEU A 94 -8.23 -5.14 9.43
CA LEU A 94 -9.24 -5.71 8.53
C LEU A 94 -9.93 -6.95 9.09
#